data_3c67eaf3caa26e3e0847a9cee66b9178
#
_entry.id   3c67eaf3caa26e3e0847a9cee66b9178
#
_cell.length_a   1.000
_cell.length_b   1.000
_cell.length_c   1.000
_cell.angle_alpha   90.00
_cell.angle_beta   90.00
_cell.angle_gamma   90.00
#
_symmetry.space_group_name_H-M   'P 1'
#
loop_
_entity.id
_entity.type
_entity.pdbx_description
1 polymer ?
#
loop_
_entity_poly.entity_id
_entity_poly.type
_entity_poly.pdbx_seq_one_letter_code
_entity_poly.pdbx_strand_id
1 'polypeptide(L)' 'MTDTRPEVSPQGLYTGREAARRLGVDRHTLTRWKRSLKLVPHTNDGRYLGKDIVAVWRNR' A
#
# COMPACT_ATOMS: atom_id res chain seq x y z
N MET A 1 9.36 -8.97 5.38
CA MET A 1 8.49 -8.72 4.22
C MET A 1 8.00 -10.03 3.65
N THR A 2 6.74 -10.11 3.30
CA THR A 2 6.16 -11.35 2.78
C THR A 2 6.15 -11.35 1.25
N ASP A 3 6.31 -12.54 0.67
CA ASP A 3 6.18 -12.74 -0.78
C ASP A 3 4.74 -13.03 -1.18
N THR A 4 3.87 -13.16 -0.21
CA THR A 4 2.46 -13.42 -0.46
C THR A 4 1.75 -12.14 -0.89
N ARG A 5 0.94 -12.24 -1.94
CA ARG A 5 0.13 -11.13 -2.40
C ARG A 5 -0.71 -10.58 -1.25
N PRO A 6 -0.73 -9.25 -1.05
CA PRO A 6 -1.53 -8.67 0.03
C PRO A 6 -3.02 -8.94 -0.16
N GLU A 7 -3.69 -9.24 0.95
CA GLU A 7 -5.13 -9.50 0.94
C GLU A 7 -5.87 -8.17 1.00
N VAL A 8 -6.06 -7.55 -0.15
CA VAL A 8 -6.80 -6.29 -0.25
C VAL A 8 -7.80 -6.40 -1.39
N SER A 9 -8.94 -5.75 -1.20
CA SER A 9 -9.91 -5.61 -2.28
C SER A 9 -9.41 -4.55 -3.26
N PRO A 10 -9.39 -4.82 -4.58
CA PRO A 10 -8.91 -3.82 -5.54
C PRO A 10 -9.64 -2.49 -5.46
N GLN A 11 -10.90 -2.50 -5.04
CA GLN A 11 -11.73 -1.31 -4.91
C GLN A 11 -11.84 -0.83 -3.47
N GLY A 12 -11.20 -1.52 -2.53
CA GLY A 12 -11.23 -1.14 -1.12
C GLY A 12 -10.32 0.04 -0.83
N LEU A 13 -10.64 0.77 0.23
CA LEU A 13 -9.84 1.91 0.69
C LEU A 13 -9.18 1.53 2.01
N TYR A 14 -7.87 1.78 2.10
CA TYR A 14 -7.07 1.38 3.25
C TYR A 14 -6.23 2.55 3.74
N THR A 15 -6.13 2.71 5.07
CA THR A 15 -5.25 3.71 5.65
C THR A 15 -3.79 3.31 5.40
N GLY A 16 -2.86 4.26 5.59
CA GLY A 16 -1.44 3.94 5.47
C GLY A 16 -1.01 2.83 6.42
N ARG A 17 -1.56 2.84 7.65
CA ARG A 17 -1.28 1.79 8.63
C ARG A 17 -1.77 0.43 8.14
N GLU A 18 -2.99 0.38 7.62
CA GLU A 18 -3.55 -0.86 7.09
C GLU A 18 -2.78 -1.33 5.86
N ALA A 19 -2.40 -0.41 4.98
CA ALA A 19 -1.61 -0.76 3.79
C ALA A 19 -0.28 -1.39 4.19
N ALA A 20 0.42 -0.80 5.17
CA ALA A 20 1.69 -1.36 5.66
C ALA A 20 1.48 -2.75 6.25
N ARG A 21 0.41 -2.93 7.03
CA ARG A 21 0.10 -4.23 7.62
C ARG A 21 -0.20 -5.28 6.54
N ARG A 22 -0.98 -4.91 5.54
CA ARG A 22 -1.32 -5.85 4.45
C ARG A 22 -0.10 -6.21 3.61
N LEU A 23 0.82 -5.26 3.44
CA LEU A 23 2.06 -5.51 2.70
C LEU A 23 3.12 -6.23 3.53
N GLY A 24 2.91 -6.33 4.85
CA GLY A 24 3.86 -6.99 5.74
C GLY A 24 5.12 -6.19 5.96
N VAL A 25 5.02 -4.86 5.94
CA VAL A 25 6.17 -3.96 6.11
C VAL A 25 5.89 -2.94 7.20
N ASP A 26 6.94 -2.27 7.68
CA ASP A 26 6.78 -1.20 8.65
C ASP A 26 6.46 0.13 7.94
N ARG A 27 6.17 1.16 8.75
CA ARG A 27 5.81 2.47 8.21
C ARG A 27 6.95 3.10 7.42
N HIS A 28 8.18 2.91 7.86
CA HIS A 28 9.34 3.49 7.18
C HIS A 28 9.51 2.90 5.78
N THR A 29 9.34 1.60 5.65
CA THR A 29 9.41 0.94 4.35
C THR A 29 8.28 1.42 3.45
N LEU A 30 7.06 1.54 3.98
CA LEU A 30 5.94 2.04 3.20
C LEU A 30 6.17 3.48 2.76
N THR A 31 6.69 4.33 3.65
CA THR A 31 6.98 5.72 3.32
C THR A 31 8.00 5.81 2.19
N ARG A 32 9.03 4.96 2.23
CA ARG A 32 10.02 4.89 1.17
C ARG A 32 9.39 4.49 -0.15
N TRP A 33 8.52 3.49 -0.11
CA TRP A 33 7.83 3.02 -1.32
C TRP A 33 6.86 4.05 -1.88
N LYS A 34 6.23 4.84 -1.02
CA LYS A 34 5.36 5.94 -1.47
C LYS A 34 6.15 6.92 -2.35
N ARG A 35 7.41 7.18 -2.00
CA ARG A 35 8.26 8.07 -2.78
C ARG A 35 8.78 7.42 -4.05
N SER A 36 9.37 6.23 -3.93
CA SER A 36 10.04 5.58 -5.05
C SER A 36 9.05 4.98 -6.05
N LEU A 37 7.90 4.50 -5.59
CA LEU A 37 6.90 3.86 -6.44
C LEU A 37 5.68 4.75 -6.68
N LYS A 38 5.75 6.01 -6.21
CA LYS A 38 4.71 7.03 -6.43
C LYS A 38 3.32 6.57 -5.97
N LEU A 39 3.26 5.94 -4.80
CA LEU A 39 1.98 5.59 -4.21
C LEU A 39 1.32 6.83 -3.64
N VAL A 40 0.17 7.18 -4.18
CA VAL A 40 -0.55 8.39 -3.77
C VAL A 40 -1.91 8.02 -3.17
N PRO A 41 -2.41 8.81 -2.21
CA PRO A 41 -3.74 8.57 -1.66
C PRO A 41 -4.81 8.72 -2.73
N HIS A 42 -5.81 7.86 -2.65
CA HIS A 42 -6.95 7.91 -3.56
C HIS A 42 -8.02 8.88 -3.09
N THR A 43 -8.07 9.13 -1.79
CA THR A 43 -9.08 10.01 -1.18
C THR A 43 -8.43 11.19 -0.48
N ASN A 44 -9.24 12.22 -0.20
CA ASN A 44 -8.75 13.43 0.47
C ASN A 44 -8.32 13.19 1.91
N ASP A 45 -8.83 12.12 2.54
CA ASP A 45 -8.46 11.78 3.91
C ASP A 45 -7.25 10.84 3.98
N GLY A 46 -6.59 10.61 2.85
CA GLY A 46 -5.32 9.88 2.82
C GLY A 46 -5.43 8.36 2.74
N ARG A 47 -6.55 7.85 2.26
CA ARG A 47 -6.72 6.41 2.10
C ARG A 47 -6.25 5.96 0.74
N TYR A 48 -5.66 4.78 0.69
CA TYR A 48 -5.09 4.20 -0.53
C TYR A 48 -6.02 3.16 -1.12
N LEU A 49 -6.08 3.13 -2.46
CA LEU A 49 -6.88 2.14 -3.17
C LEU A 49 -6.17 0.80 -3.14
N GLY A 50 -6.93 -0.29 -2.95
CA GLY A 50 -6.34 -1.63 -2.86
C GLY A 50 -5.54 -2.01 -4.10
N LYS A 51 -5.98 -1.65 -5.28
CA LYS A 51 -5.24 -1.97 -6.50
C LYS A 51 -3.90 -1.23 -6.55
N ASP A 52 -3.79 -0.03 -5.95
CA ASP A 52 -2.53 0.68 -5.87
C ASP A 52 -1.58 -0.02 -4.89
N ILE A 53 -2.12 -0.58 -3.81
CA ILE A 53 -1.32 -1.35 -2.86
C ILE A 53 -0.74 -2.59 -3.54
N VAL A 54 -1.54 -3.28 -4.35
CA VAL A 54 -1.07 -4.43 -5.11
C VAL A 54 -0.01 -4.02 -6.14
N ALA A 55 -0.19 -2.87 -6.78
CA ALA A 55 0.78 -2.36 -7.73
C ALA A 55 2.14 -2.09 -7.05
N VAL A 56 2.12 -1.50 -5.85
CA VAL A 56 3.34 -1.29 -5.08
C VAL A 56 4.00 -2.63 -4.73
N TRP A 57 3.21 -3.60 -4.31
CA TRP A 57 3.73 -4.93 -4.00
C TRP A 57 4.41 -5.57 -5.21
N ARG A 58 3.82 -5.41 -6.40
CA ARG A 58 4.40 -5.96 -7.63
C ARG A 58 5.69 -5.27 -8.05
N ASN A 59 5.81 -3.98 -7.78
CA ASN A 59 6.93 -3.16 -8.27
C ASN A 59 8.00 -2.89 -7.22
N ARG A 60 7.89 -3.49 -6.05
CA ARG A 60 8.84 -3.30 -4.98
C ARG A 60 10.22 -3.90 -5.27
#